data_e5a3594c00b2945d03a94f3117fa48fd
#
_entry.id   e5a3594c00b2945d03a94f3117fa48fd
#
_cell.length_a   1.000
_cell.length_b   1.000
_cell.length_c   1.000
_cell.angle_alpha   90.00
_cell.angle_beta   90.00
_cell.angle_gamma   90.00
#
_symmetry.space_group_name_H-M   'P 1'
#
loop_
_entity.id
_entity.type
_entity.pdbx_description
1 polymer ?
#
loop_
_entity_poly.entity_id
_entity_poly.type
_entity_poly.pdbx_seq_one_letter_code
_entity_poly.pdbx_strand_id
1 'polypeptide(L)'
;MAAALGVLVSCGSVKSGEEVVAASRDSKVVVAYVTSWSEVMPDPQYMTHINYAFGHVNESFNGVKIDNEERLRQIVDLRKQKPELKVLLSIGGWGSGRFSEMAANDEYRRAFAADCDRVVKEFALDGIDIDWEYPTSSMANISSSPDDTENFTLLMQDIRAAIGNEKELTLATVASARYIDFKAILPSVDFVNIMAYDMASAPKHHSALYPSGHSGDITSDGAVTCLLYTSDAA
;
A
#
# COMPACT_ATOMS: atom_id res chain seq x y z
N MET A 1 14.79 -23.30 -22.55
CA MET A 1 14.82 -21.84 -22.53
C MET A 1 13.36 -21.37 -22.55
N ALA A 2 12.81 -21.01 -21.42
CA ALA A 2 11.45 -20.44 -21.30
C ALA A 2 11.60 -19.09 -20.63
N ALA A 3 11.29 -18.03 -21.37
CA ALA A 3 11.28 -16.65 -20.88
C ALA A 3 9.99 -16.41 -20.11
N ALA A 4 10.07 -16.05 -18.85
CA ALA A 4 8.94 -15.58 -18.07
C ALA A 4 8.61 -14.15 -18.47
N LEU A 5 7.45 -13.95 -19.07
CA LEU A 5 6.90 -12.64 -19.44
C LEU A 5 6.09 -12.12 -18.25
N GLY A 6 6.64 -11.19 -17.50
CA GLY A 6 5.90 -10.42 -16.52
C GLY A 6 5.06 -9.35 -17.22
N VAL A 7 3.74 -9.46 -17.18
CA VAL A 7 2.82 -8.45 -17.73
C VAL A 7 2.45 -7.47 -16.63
N LEU A 8 3.01 -6.26 -16.71
CA LEU A 8 2.50 -5.10 -15.97
C LEU A 8 1.44 -4.43 -16.85
N VAL A 9 0.17 -4.52 -16.45
CA VAL A 9 -0.93 -3.81 -17.12
C VAL A 9 -1.08 -2.43 -16.47
N SER A 10 -0.60 -1.40 -17.17
CA SER A 10 -0.94 -0.02 -16.89
C SER A 10 -2.18 0.35 -17.70
N CYS A 11 -3.31 0.60 -17.05
CA CYS A 11 -4.51 1.15 -17.68
C CYS A 11 -4.38 2.67 -17.76
N GLY A 12 -3.91 3.19 -18.91
CA GLY A 12 -3.90 4.61 -19.23
C GLY A 12 -5.03 4.96 -20.18
N SER A 13 -5.84 5.94 -19.82
CA SER A 13 -6.87 6.55 -20.64
C SER A 13 -6.24 7.27 -21.85
N VAL A 14 -6.60 6.89 -23.07
CA VAL A 14 -6.07 7.48 -24.31
C VAL A 14 -6.68 8.85 -24.53
N LYS A 15 -5.88 9.92 -24.37
CA LYS A 15 -6.11 11.21 -24.99
C LYS A 15 -5.20 11.35 -26.22
N SER A 16 -5.80 11.72 -27.32
CA SER A 16 -5.14 11.92 -28.63
C SER A 16 -4.15 13.10 -28.60
N GLY A 17 -2.90 12.85 -28.98
CA GLY A 17 -2.04 13.89 -29.57
C GLY A 17 -0.85 14.38 -28.74
N GLU A 18 -0.32 13.61 -27.77
CA GLU A 18 1.02 13.86 -27.22
C GLU A 18 1.85 12.58 -27.32
N GLU A 19 3.10 12.69 -27.77
CA GLU A 19 4.07 11.61 -27.74
C GLU A 19 4.25 11.18 -26.28
N VAL A 20 3.66 10.05 -25.94
CA VAL A 20 3.97 9.36 -24.67
C VAL A 20 5.41 8.88 -24.79
N VAL A 21 6.34 9.61 -24.17
CA VAL A 21 7.69 9.09 -23.91
C VAL A 21 7.49 7.82 -23.13
N ALA A 22 7.64 6.69 -23.79
CA ALA A 22 7.57 5.37 -23.14
C ALA A 22 8.63 5.36 -22.02
N ALA A 23 8.17 5.39 -20.77
CA ALA A 23 9.02 5.12 -19.64
C ALA A 23 9.70 3.77 -19.93
N SER A 24 11.01 3.74 -19.86
CA SER A 24 11.79 2.55 -20.22
C SER A 24 11.29 1.36 -19.42
N ARG A 25 10.87 0.29 -20.09
CA ARG A 25 10.33 -0.96 -19.53
C ARG A 25 11.33 -1.73 -18.61
N ASP A 26 12.46 -1.12 -18.24
CA ASP A 26 13.55 -1.76 -17.51
C ASP A 26 13.73 -1.30 -16.06
N SER A 27 12.98 -0.34 -15.56
CA SER A 27 13.11 0.06 -14.15
C SER A 27 12.23 -0.81 -13.25
N LYS A 28 12.84 -1.76 -12.57
CA LYS A 28 12.17 -2.54 -11.52
C LYS A 28 11.80 -1.63 -10.36
N VAL A 29 10.59 -1.76 -9.85
CA VAL A 29 10.15 -1.14 -8.59
C VAL A 29 10.63 -2.02 -7.45
N VAL A 30 11.37 -1.43 -6.50
CA VAL A 30 11.83 -2.07 -5.27
C VAL A 30 11.33 -1.23 -4.11
N VAL A 31 10.34 -1.73 -3.37
CA VAL A 31 9.75 -1.07 -2.21
C VAL A 31 10.35 -1.65 -0.93
N ALA A 32 10.79 -0.78 -0.02
CA ALA A 32 11.24 -1.16 1.31
C ALA A 32 10.34 -0.52 2.38
N TYR A 33 9.81 -1.33 3.29
CA TYR A 33 9.17 -0.82 4.50
C TYR A 33 10.24 -0.53 5.55
N VAL A 34 10.30 0.73 6.00
CA VAL A 34 11.28 1.20 7.00
C VAL A 34 10.54 1.67 8.24
N THR A 35 10.75 0.96 9.35
CA THR A 35 10.00 1.19 10.58
C THR A 35 10.48 2.40 11.38
N SER A 36 9.55 3.07 12.05
CA SER A 36 9.77 4.25 12.90
C SER A 36 10.68 3.97 14.11
N TRP A 37 10.76 2.71 14.54
CA TRP A 37 11.55 2.26 15.70
C TRP A 37 12.91 1.66 15.33
N SER A 38 13.21 1.45 14.06
CA SER A 38 14.53 0.96 13.62
C SER A 38 15.56 2.06 13.74
N GLU A 39 16.72 1.75 14.29
CA GLU A 39 17.88 2.68 14.36
C GLU A 39 18.72 2.64 13.08
N VAL A 40 18.55 1.61 12.25
CA VAL A 40 19.33 1.44 11.02
C VAL A 40 18.82 2.37 9.92
N MET A 41 19.73 3.17 9.35
CA MET A 41 19.44 3.95 8.15
C MET A 41 19.61 3.07 6.92
N PRO A 42 18.59 2.94 6.06
CA PRO A 42 18.71 2.12 4.85
C PRO A 42 19.63 2.78 3.82
N ASP A 43 20.30 1.97 3.02
CA ASP A 43 21.05 2.46 1.86
C ASP A 43 20.08 2.65 0.67
N PRO A 44 19.82 3.90 0.24
CA PRO A 44 18.84 4.18 -0.79
C PRO A 44 19.20 3.61 -2.18
N GLN A 45 20.45 3.20 -2.41
CA GLN A 45 20.88 2.67 -3.70
C GLN A 45 20.17 1.36 -4.08
N TYR A 46 19.68 0.61 -3.09
CA TYR A 46 19.05 -0.70 -3.29
C TYR A 46 17.53 -0.66 -3.47
N MET A 47 16.89 0.50 -3.39
CA MET A 47 15.44 0.62 -3.48
C MET A 47 15.02 1.82 -4.31
N THR A 48 13.81 1.77 -4.87
CA THR A 48 13.20 2.87 -5.60
C THR A 48 12.18 3.61 -4.73
N HIS A 49 11.58 2.91 -3.76
CA HIS A 49 10.55 3.44 -2.86
C HIS A 49 10.87 3.05 -1.42
N ILE A 50 10.54 3.95 -0.51
CA ILE A 50 10.47 3.66 0.92
C ILE A 50 9.05 3.95 1.39
N ASN A 51 8.38 2.93 1.95
CA ASN A 51 7.18 3.09 2.74
C ASN A 51 7.59 3.23 4.20
N TYR A 52 7.50 4.46 4.73
CA TYR A 52 7.82 4.72 6.15
C TYR A 52 6.70 4.20 7.04
N ALA A 53 7.01 3.28 7.91
CA ALA A 53 6.08 2.54 8.75
C ALA A 53 6.28 2.93 10.23
N PHE A 54 5.32 3.61 10.91
CA PHE A 54 3.97 3.84 10.44
C PHE A 54 3.43 5.22 10.82
N GLY A 55 2.38 5.63 10.10
CA GLY A 55 1.37 6.52 10.59
C GLY A 55 0.14 5.73 11.08
N HIS A 56 -0.76 6.39 11.80
CA HIS A 56 -1.99 5.79 12.35
C HIS A 56 -3.16 6.76 12.23
N VAL A 57 -4.37 6.22 12.21
CA VAL A 57 -5.58 7.04 12.40
C VAL A 57 -5.53 7.64 13.81
N ASN A 58 -5.71 8.95 13.93
CA ASN A 58 -5.66 9.64 15.22
C ASN A 58 -6.86 9.29 16.12
N GLU A 59 -6.83 9.74 17.39
CA GLU A 59 -7.87 9.42 18.37
C GLU A 59 -9.24 10.04 18.05
N SER A 60 -9.25 11.09 17.22
CA SER A 60 -10.46 11.77 16.79
C SER A 60 -11.02 11.23 15.46
N PHE A 61 -10.44 10.18 14.92
CA PHE A 61 -10.82 9.52 13.65
C PHE A 61 -10.74 10.41 12.39
N ASN A 62 -10.10 11.55 12.45
CA ASN A 62 -10.16 12.57 11.40
C ASN A 62 -8.81 13.06 10.91
N GLY A 63 -7.74 12.37 11.24
CA GLY A 63 -6.39 12.75 10.82
C GLY A 63 -5.35 11.68 11.07
N VAL A 64 -4.15 11.97 10.66
CA VAL A 64 -2.98 11.09 10.72
C VAL A 64 -2.09 11.47 11.90
N LYS A 65 -1.74 10.48 12.72
CA LYS A 65 -0.68 10.56 13.71
C LYS A 65 0.54 9.82 13.18
N ILE A 66 1.68 10.47 13.10
CA ILE A 66 2.92 9.86 12.61
C ILE A 66 3.79 9.46 13.79
N ASP A 67 4.29 8.25 13.76
CA ASP A 67 5.28 7.80 14.70
C ASP A 67 6.67 8.29 14.29
N ASN A 68 7.34 9.00 15.21
CA ASN A 68 8.71 9.50 15.04
C ASN A 68 8.91 10.35 13.76
N GLU A 69 8.29 11.53 13.73
CA GLU A 69 8.38 12.47 12.61
C GLU A 69 9.83 12.88 12.28
N GLU A 70 10.72 12.96 13.28
CA GLU A 70 12.12 13.28 13.05
C GLU A 70 12.79 12.24 12.16
N ARG A 71 12.53 10.96 12.43
CA ARG A 71 13.03 9.87 11.60
C ARG A 71 12.43 9.90 10.20
N LEU A 72 11.14 10.21 10.05
CA LEU A 72 10.53 10.40 8.73
C LEU A 72 11.28 11.46 7.92
N ARG A 73 11.61 12.60 8.53
CA ARG A 73 12.41 13.66 7.88
C ARG A 73 13.80 13.17 7.47
N GLN A 74 14.46 12.37 8.31
CA GLN A 74 15.76 11.75 7.98
C GLN A 74 15.65 10.79 6.80
N ILE A 75 14.56 10.01 6.71
CA ILE A 75 14.30 9.10 5.58
C ILE A 75 14.06 9.90 4.30
N VAL A 76 13.26 10.98 4.34
CA VAL A 76 13.07 11.88 3.20
C VAL A 76 14.39 12.51 2.73
N ASP A 77 15.29 12.85 3.66
CA ASP A 77 16.61 13.40 3.38
C ASP A 77 17.56 12.46 2.60
N LEU A 78 17.23 11.15 2.54
CA LEU A 78 17.96 10.20 1.68
C LEU A 78 17.90 10.56 0.20
N ARG A 79 16.93 11.37 -0.22
CA ARG A 79 16.87 11.95 -1.59
C ARG A 79 18.09 12.81 -1.92
N LYS A 80 18.82 13.31 -0.92
CA LYS A 80 20.10 14.01 -1.15
C LYS A 80 21.17 13.08 -1.73
N GLN A 81 21.04 11.75 -1.52
CA GLN A 81 21.91 10.71 -2.05
C GLN A 81 21.34 10.05 -3.31
N LYS A 82 20.00 9.98 -3.42
CA LYS A 82 19.27 9.40 -4.54
C LYS A 82 18.03 10.24 -4.84
N PRO A 83 18.14 11.27 -5.70
CA PRO A 83 17.05 12.23 -5.97
C PRO A 83 15.74 11.61 -6.48
N GLU A 84 15.82 10.48 -7.19
CA GLU A 84 14.68 9.75 -7.71
C GLU A 84 14.00 8.82 -6.69
N LEU A 85 14.52 8.72 -5.46
CA LEU A 85 13.91 7.94 -4.39
C LEU A 85 12.54 8.50 -4.03
N LYS A 86 11.52 7.66 -4.07
CA LYS A 86 10.18 8.01 -3.59
C LYS A 86 10.01 7.57 -2.14
N VAL A 87 9.36 8.45 -1.35
CA VAL A 87 9.06 8.17 0.06
C VAL A 87 7.57 8.37 0.29
N LEU A 88 6.89 7.30 0.72
CA LEU A 88 5.49 7.29 1.08
C LEU A 88 5.36 7.10 2.60
N LEU A 89 4.27 7.60 3.19
CA LEU A 89 3.88 7.23 4.54
C LEU A 89 2.94 6.03 4.47
N SER A 90 3.35 4.92 5.09
CA SER A 90 2.46 3.78 5.32
C SER A 90 1.65 4.03 6.59
N ILE A 91 0.31 3.97 6.46
CA ILE A 91 -0.62 4.22 7.55
C ILE A 91 -1.33 2.92 7.88
N GLY A 92 -1.15 2.44 9.10
CA GLY A 92 -1.72 1.17 9.53
C GLY A 92 -0.72 0.27 10.25
N GLY A 93 -0.63 -0.98 9.77
CA GLY A 93 0.15 -2.06 10.34
C GLY A 93 -0.65 -2.89 11.35
N TRP A 94 -0.11 -4.04 11.71
CA TRP A 94 -0.77 -5.00 12.62
C TRP A 94 -1.14 -4.36 13.96
N GLY A 95 -2.43 -4.42 14.31
CA GLY A 95 -2.97 -3.84 15.54
C GLY A 95 -3.29 -2.34 15.46
N SER A 96 -3.08 -1.69 14.33
CA SER A 96 -3.48 -0.30 14.11
C SER A 96 -4.99 -0.22 13.87
N GLY A 97 -5.74 0.11 14.90
CA GLY A 97 -7.21 0.24 14.87
C GLY A 97 -7.71 1.58 14.35
N ARG A 98 -9.01 1.85 14.59
CA ARG A 98 -9.73 3.08 14.25
C ARG A 98 -10.08 3.27 12.78
N PHE A 99 -9.65 2.38 11.90
CA PHE A 99 -9.99 2.46 10.48
C PHE A 99 -11.49 2.27 10.24
N SER A 100 -12.11 1.29 10.90
CA SER A 100 -13.53 0.97 10.72
C SER A 100 -14.41 2.17 11.08
N GLU A 101 -14.14 2.83 12.22
CA GLU A 101 -14.88 4.02 12.66
C GLU A 101 -14.62 5.22 11.75
N MET A 102 -13.38 5.44 11.35
CA MET A 102 -13.00 6.54 10.46
C MET A 102 -13.61 6.37 9.08
N ALA A 103 -13.51 5.17 8.50
CA ALA A 103 -13.94 4.91 7.13
C ALA A 103 -15.47 4.87 7.00
N ALA A 104 -16.21 4.47 8.04
CA ALA A 104 -17.67 4.43 8.06
C ALA A 104 -18.34 5.80 8.11
N ASN A 105 -17.64 6.85 8.54
CA ASN A 105 -18.19 8.19 8.69
C ASN A 105 -17.67 9.13 7.60
N ASP A 106 -18.54 9.68 6.78
CA ASP A 106 -18.19 10.56 5.65
C ASP A 106 -17.36 11.78 6.06
N GLU A 107 -17.68 12.40 7.21
CA GLU A 107 -16.94 13.57 7.69
C GLU A 107 -15.54 13.18 8.14
N TYR A 108 -15.40 12.10 8.91
CA TYR A 108 -14.11 11.60 9.37
C TYR A 108 -13.25 11.15 8.20
N ARG A 109 -13.81 10.39 7.26
CA ARG A 109 -13.11 9.88 6.08
C ARG A 109 -12.54 11.00 5.22
N ARG A 110 -13.36 12.03 4.94
CA ARG A 110 -12.91 13.21 4.18
C ARG A 110 -11.89 14.06 4.93
N ALA A 111 -12.07 14.23 6.24
CA ALA A 111 -11.10 14.94 7.06
C ALA A 111 -9.75 14.20 7.13
N PHE A 112 -9.79 12.86 7.27
CA PHE A 112 -8.59 12.02 7.21
C PHE A 112 -7.89 12.10 5.85
N ALA A 113 -8.63 12.05 4.74
CA ALA A 113 -8.08 12.21 3.40
C ALA A 113 -7.43 13.59 3.19
N ALA A 114 -8.07 14.66 3.68
CA ALA A 114 -7.49 15.99 3.66
C ALA A 114 -6.21 16.09 4.52
N ASP A 115 -6.16 15.37 5.64
CA ASP A 115 -4.97 15.32 6.49
C ASP A 115 -3.84 14.49 5.85
N CYS A 116 -4.15 13.46 5.06
CA CYS A 116 -3.17 12.76 4.21
C CYS A 116 -2.50 13.74 3.23
N ASP A 117 -3.25 14.61 2.56
CA ASP A 117 -2.70 15.64 1.67
C ASP A 117 -1.83 16.64 2.45
N ARG A 118 -2.27 17.09 3.64
CA ARG A 118 -1.45 17.93 4.52
C ARG A 118 -0.10 17.28 4.84
N VAL A 119 -0.12 16.01 5.26
CA VAL A 119 1.09 15.25 5.60
C VAL A 119 2.01 15.08 4.39
N VAL A 120 1.45 14.76 3.23
CA VAL A 120 2.22 14.66 1.97
C VAL A 120 2.94 15.98 1.67
N LYS A 121 2.29 17.11 1.84
CA LYS A 121 2.87 18.44 1.62
C LYS A 121 3.90 18.82 2.70
N GLU A 122 3.56 18.62 3.97
CA GLU A 122 4.40 19.00 5.11
C GLU A 122 5.73 18.27 5.14
N PHE A 123 5.71 16.96 4.85
CA PHE A 123 6.92 16.12 4.85
C PHE A 123 7.52 15.94 3.45
N ALA A 124 7.00 16.63 2.44
CA ALA A 124 7.42 16.48 1.05
C ALA A 124 7.42 15.02 0.57
N LEU A 125 6.37 14.26 0.89
CA LEU A 125 6.23 12.86 0.50
C LEU A 125 5.82 12.72 -0.96
N ASP A 126 6.04 11.53 -1.51
CA ASP A 126 5.61 11.15 -2.86
C ASP A 126 4.23 10.50 -2.86
N GLY A 127 3.70 10.13 -1.68
CA GLY A 127 2.39 9.51 -1.59
C GLY A 127 2.06 8.92 -0.24
N ILE A 128 1.00 8.12 -0.25
CA ILE A 128 0.43 7.41 0.91
C ILE A 128 0.33 5.92 0.56
N ASP A 129 0.65 5.08 1.52
CA ASP A 129 0.39 3.64 1.51
C ASP A 129 -0.61 3.30 2.63
N ILE A 130 -1.63 2.49 2.36
CA ILE A 130 -2.62 2.08 3.37
C ILE A 130 -2.41 0.62 3.73
N ASP A 131 -2.20 0.36 5.01
CA ASP A 131 -1.96 -0.98 5.55
C ASP A 131 -2.99 -1.31 6.65
N TRP A 132 -4.26 -1.40 6.25
CA TRP A 132 -5.34 -1.78 7.17
C TRP A 132 -5.44 -3.31 7.27
N GLU A 133 -5.15 -3.85 8.44
CA GLU A 133 -5.09 -5.30 8.71
C GLU A 133 -6.18 -5.76 9.71
N TYR A 134 -7.42 -6.02 9.28
CA TYR A 134 -7.96 -5.96 7.91
C TYR A 134 -9.40 -5.43 7.94
N PRO A 135 -9.93 -4.87 6.83
CA PRO A 135 -11.35 -4.58 6.72
C PRO A 135 -12.20 -5.81 7.05
N THR A 136 -13.33 -5.65 7.70
CA THR A 136 -14.27 -6.70 8.11
C THR A 136 -13.71 -7.74 9.10
N SER A 137 -12.51 -7.54 9.64
CA SER A 137 -11.85 -8.50 10.51
C SER A 137 -11.43 -7.88 11.83
N SER A 138 -11.81 -8.50 12.94
CA SER A 138 -11.37 -8.11 14.29
C SER A 138 -10.05 -8.79 14.71
N MET A 139 -9.34 -9.43 13.80
CA MET A 139 -7.99 -9.91 14.05
C MET A 139 -7.12 -8.74 14.52
N ALA A 140 -6.03 -9.03 15.20
CA ALA A 140 -5.18 -8.01 15.81
C ALA A 140 -5.88 -7.11 16.87
N ASN A 141 -7.05 -7.53 17.40
CA ASN A 141 -7.85 -6.79 18.40
C ASN A 141 -8.26 -5.38 17.95
N ILE A 142 -8.54 -5.20 16.69
CA ILE A 142 -9.09 -3.96 16.13
C ILE A 142 -10.61 -4.06 15.97
N SER A 143 -11.28 -2.91 15.88
CA SER A 143 -12.68 -2.80 15.51
C SER A 143 -12.91 -3.20 14.06
N SER A 144 -14.07 -3.72 13.74
CA SER A 144 -14.47 -4.11 12.39
C SER A 144 -15.97 -4.02 12.19
N SER A 145 -16.39 -3.78 10.94
CA SER A 145 -17.77 -3.76 10.50
C SER A 145 -17.94 -4.63 9.24
N PRO A 146 -19.11 -5.24 9.01
CA PRO A 146 -19.41 -5.90 7.74
C PRO A 146 -19.26 -4.99 6.51
N ASP A 147 -19.41 -3.68 6.70
CA ASP A 147 -19.38 -2.67 5.63
C ASP A 147 -17.96 -2.17 5.33
N ASP A 148 -16.94 -2.66 6.04
CA ASP A 148 -15.57 -2.12 5.93
C ASP A 148 -14.97 -2.29 4.53
N THR A 149 -15.36 -3.32 3.76
CA THR A 149 -14.89 -3.49 2.37
C THR A 149 -15.39 -2.35 1.48
N GLU A 150 -16.65 -1.97 1.61
CA GLU A 150 -17.20 -0.81 0.88
C GLU A 150 -16.61 0.50 1.39
N ASN A 151 -16.54 0.67 2.71
CA ASN A 151 -15.94 1.84 3.34
C ASN A 151 -14.46 2.02 2.98
N PHE A 152 -13.70 0.92 2.83
CA PHE A 152 -12.32 0.97 2.34
C PHE A 152 -12.24 1.49 0.91
N THR A 153 -13.15 1.06 0.04
CA THR A 153 -13.25 1.58 -1.33
C THR A 153 -13.47 3.10 -1.34
N LEU A 154 -14.42 3.58 -0.54
CA LEU A 154 -14.68 5.02 -0.40
C LEU A 154 -13.48 5.78 0.18
N LEU A 155 -12.78 5.19 1.16
CA LEU A 155 -11.57 5.77 1.73
C LEU A 155 -10.47 5.97 0.68
N MET A 156 -10.21 4.95 -0.14
CA MET A 156 -9.19 5.04 -1.20
C MET A 156 -9.54 6.09 -2.25
N GLN A 157 -10.83 6.22 -2.59
CA GLN A 157 -11.32 7.27 -3.50
C GLN A 157 -11.14 8.67 -2.90
N ASP A 158 -11.49 8.87 -1.63
CA ASP A 158 -11.34 10.15 -0.95
C ASP A 158 -9.87 10.55 -0.79
N ILE A 159 -8.97 9.61 -0.44
CA ILE A 159 -7.52 9.88 -0.38
C ILE A 159 -7.00 10.26 -1.77
N ARG A 160 -7.35 9.50 -2.81
CA ARG A 160 -6.94 9.82 -4.18
C ARG A 160 -7.41 11.21 -4.62
N ALA A 161 -8.65 11.56 -4.33
CA ALA A 161 -9.19 12.88 -4.62
C ALA A 161 -8.44 14.00 -3.89
N ALA A 162 -7.99 13.76 -2.65
CA ALA A 162 -7.28 14.74 -1.84
C ALA A 162 -5.84 14.94 -2.28
N ILE A 163 -5.07 13.85 -2.48
CA ILE A 163 -3.63 13.94 -2.82
C ILE A 163 -3.37 14.18 -4.31
N GLY A 164 -4.39 14.00 -5.17
CA GLY A 164 -4.28 14.17 -6.62
C GLY A 164 -3.56 13.02 -7.32
N ASN A 165 -3.43 13.11 -8.66
CA ASN A 165 -2.87 12.04 -9.49
C ASN A 165 -1.34 12.07 -9.62
N GLU A 166 -0.69 13.15 -9.14
CA GLU A 166 0.76 13.29 -9.17
C GLU A 166 1.44 12.59 -7.97
N LYS A 167 0.65 12.16 -7.00
CA LYS A 167 1.11 11.47 -5.80
C LYS A 167 0.70 10.00 -5.86
N GLU A 168 1.56 9.12 -5.36
CA GLU A 168 1.27 7.70 -5.34
C GLU A 168 0.32 7.33 -4.20
N LEU A 169 -0.64 6.49 -4.50
CA LEU A 169 -1.52 5.85 -3.52
C LEU A 169 -1.37 4.33 -3.68
N THR A 170 -0.85 3.70 -2.66
CA THR A 170 -0.63 2.25 -2.63
C THR A 170 -1.34 1.63 -1.44
N LEU A 171 -1.36 0.31 -1.39
CA LEU A 171 -1.85 -0.42 -0.22
C LEU A 171 -1.06 -1.70 -0.02
N ALA A 172 -1.00 -2.16 1.23
CA ALA A 172 -0.60 -3.51 1.57
C ALA A 172 -1.85 -4.40 1.70
N THR A 173 -1.75 -5.66 1.30
CA THR A 173 -2.86 -6.61 1.39
C THR A 173 -2.40 -8.03 1.69
N VAL A 174 -3.27 -8.78 2.37
CA VAL A 174 -3.05 -10.21 2.58
C VAL A 174 -3.04 -10.99 1.26
N ALA A 175 -2.25 -12.06 1.22
CA ALA A 175 -2.07 -12.89 0.03
C ALA A 175 -3.36 -13.52 -0.54
N SER A 176 -4.44 -13.60 0.23
CA SER A 176 -5.72 -14.16 -0.20
C SER A 176 -6.68 -13.15 -0.85
N ALA A 177 -6.35 -11.86 -0.89
CA ALA A 177 -7.16 -10.78 -1.49
C ALA A 177 -8.60 -10.61 -0.96
N ARG A 178 -8.98 -11.25 0.14
CA ARG A 178 -10.38 -11.50 0.55
C ARG A 178 -11.10 -10.33 1.24
N TYR A 179 -10.41 -9.25 1.60
CA TYR A 179 -10.99 -8.17 2.39
C TYR A 179 -11.30 -6.91 1.59
N ILE A 180 -10.90 -6.88 0.33
CA ILE A 180 -10.87 -5.69 -0.52
C ILE A 180 -11.58 -6.00 -1.85
N ASP A 181 -12.40 -5.07 -2.32
CA ASP A 181 -12.90 -5.07 -3.68
C ASP A 181 -11.86 -4.44 -4.61
N PHE A 182 -10.94 -5.26 -5.13
CA PHE A 182 -9.85 -4.79 -5.99
C PHE A 182 -10.36 -4.12 -7.26
N LYS A 183 -11.45 -4.60 -7.84
CA LYS A 183 -12.03 -3.98 -9.03
C LYS A 183 -12.50 -2.55 -8.76
N ALA A 184 -13.10 -2.31 -7.61
CA ALA A 184 -13.60 -0.99 -7.24
C ALA A 184 -12.48 -0.01 -6.87
N ILE A 185 -11.35 -0.47 -6.30
CA ILE A 185 -10.26 0.42 -5.87
C ILE A 185 -9.21 0.68 -6.94
N LEU A 186 -9.05 -0.19 -7.96
CA LEU A 186 -8.01 -0.07 -8.99
C LEU A 186 -7.92 1.32 -9.62
N PRO A 187 -9.03 2.03 -9.92
CA PRO A 187 -8.95 3.38 -10.47
C PRO A 187 -8.29 4.41 -9.53
N SER A 188 -8.20 4.09 -8.24
CA SER A 188 -7.68 5.00 -7.20
C SER A 188 -6.24 4.70 -6.80
N VAL A 189 -5.69 3.51 -7.13
CA VAL A 189 -4.36 3.06 -6.66
C VAL A 189 -3.36 2.93 -7.80
N ASP A 190 -2.08 3.11 -7.48
CA ASP A 190 -1.00 2.98 -8.46
C ASP A 190 -0.44 1.55 -8.49
N PHE A 191 -0.28 0.93 -7.34
CA PHE A 191 0.08 -0.49 -7.22
C PHE A 191 -0.27 -1.06 -5.84
N VAL A 192 -0.15 -2.38 -5.71
CA VAL A 192 -0.51 -3.14 -4.51
C VAL A 192 0.71 -3.89 -4.00
N ASN A 193 0.98 -3.79 -2.70
CA ASN A 193 2.00 -4.55 -1.99
C ASN A 193 1.37 -5.81 -1.39
N ILE A 194 1.64 -6.97 -1.98
CA ILE A 194 1.12 -8.24 -1.47
C ILE A 194 2.00 -8.73 -0.33
N MET A 195 1.45 -8.90 0.86
CA MET A 195 2.11 -9.50 2.01
C MET A 195 2.22 -11.02 1.81
N ALA A 196 3.16 -11.45 0.93
CA ALA A 196 3.40 -12.84 0.58
C ALA A 196 4.33 -13.52 1.60
N TYR A 197 4.02 -13.37 2.88
CA TYR A 197 4.69 -13.95 4.03
C TYR A 197 3.65 -14.36 5.08
N ASP A 198 4.06 -15.03 6.14
CA ASP A 198 3.17 -15.60 7.17
C ASP A 198 2.06 -16.52 6.58
N MET A 199 2.30 -17.06 5.37
CA MET A 199 1.35 -17.90 4.66
C MET A 199 1.28 -19.33 5.21
N ALA A 200 2.26 -19.75 5.99
CA ALA A 200 2.25 -21.01 6.71
C ALA A 200 3.22 -20.98 7.90
N SER A 201 2.94 -21.83 8.89
CA SER A 201 3.82 -22.06 10.06
C SER A 201 4.73 -23.27 9.85
N ALA A 202 5.85 -23.33 10.61
CA ALA A 202 6.72 -24.49 10.59
C ALA A 202 5.96 -25.80 10.82
N PRO A 203 6.33 -26.87 10.14
CA PRO A 203 7.51 -27.10 9.28
C PRO A 203 7.33 -26.67 7.81
N LYS A 204 6.25 -26.00 7.45
CA LYS A 204 6.02 -25.50 6.09
C LYS A 204 6.76 -24.19 5.83
N HIS A 205 6.97 -23.87 4.54
CA HIS A 205 7.57 -22.61 4.15
C HIS A 205 6.64 -21.44 4.44
N HIS A 206 7.11 -20.49 5.17
CA HIS A 206 6.39 -19.28 5.56
C HIS A 206 6.07 -18.34 4.37
N SER A 207 6.89 -18.39 3.30
CA SER A 207 6.76 -17.57 2.09
C SER A 207 7.15 -18.40 0.86
N ALA A 208 6.34 -19.43 0.55
CA ALA A 208 6.60 -20.29 -0.60
C ALA A 208 6.28 -19.58 -1.91
N LEU A 209 7.18 -19.65 -2.90
CA LEU A 209 6.95 -19.06 -4.22
C LEU A 209 5.90 -19.87 -5.00
N TYR A 210 6.02 -21.19 -5.03
CA TYR A 210 5.12 -22.11 -5.73
C TYR A 210 4.59 -23.22 -4.81
N PRO A 211 3.45 -23.84 -5.17
CA PRO A 211 2.94 -25.00 -4.43
C PRO A 211 3.95 -26.15 -4.39
N SER A 212 4.07 -26.76 -3.21
CA SER A 212 4.93 -27.92 -2.97
C SER A 212 4.42 -28.74 -1.78
N GLY A 213 5.01 -29.90 -1.52
CA GLY A 213 4.72 -30.68 -0.31
C GLY A 213 5.08 -29.94 1.01
N HIS A 214 5.83 -28.85 0.92
CA HIS A 214 6.28 -28.03 2.04
C HIS A 214 5.68 -26.62 2.05
N SER A 215 4.78 -26.26 1.12
CA SER A 215 4.04 -25.00 1.14
C SER A 215 2.77 -25.12 2.00
N GLY A 216 2.21 -23.96 2.38
CA GLY A 216 0.81 -23.82 2.77
C GLY A 216 -0.11 -23.92 1.55
N ASP A 217 -1.38 -23.59 1.77
CA ASP A 217 -2.41 -23.54 0.72
C ASP A 217 -2.26 -22.30 -0.18
N ILE A 218 -1.64 -21.26 0.32
CA ILE A 218 -1.36 -20.02 -0.38
C ILE A 218 0.14 -19.92 -0.68
N THR A 219 0.49 -19.45 -1.87
CA THR A 219 1.85 -19.20 -2.32
C THR A 219 1.96 -17.84 -2.97
N SER A 220 3.15 -17.29 -3.14
CA SER A 220 3.34 -15.97 -3.77
C SER A 220 2.79 -15.92 -5.19
N ASP A 221 3.01 -16.96 -5.99
CA ASP A 221 2.44 -17.10 -7.33
C ASP A 221 0.91 -17.18 -7.30
N GLY A 222 0.35 -17.96 -6.36
CA GLY A 222 -1.09 -18.06 -6.15
C GLY A 222 -1.71 -16.74 -5.69
N ALA A 223 -1.02 -15.97 -4.85
CA ALA A 223 -1.46 -14.66 -4.38
C ALA A 223 -1.55 -13.64 -5.54
N VAL A 224 -0.50 -13.57 -6.38
CA VAL A 224 -0.52 -12.71 -7.58
C VAL A 224 -1.65 -13.12 -8.52
N THR A 225 -1.80 -14.41 -8.79
CA THR A 225 -2.89 -14.94 -9.61
C THR A 225 -4.26 -14.58 -9.05
N CYS A 226 -4.45 -14.72 -7.73
CA CYS A 226 -5.70 -14.39 -7.05
C CYS A 226 -6.05 -12.90 -7.21
N LEU A 227 -5.09 -11.99 -7.00
CA LEU A 227 -5.32 -10.57 -7.17
C LEU A 227 -5.65 -10.21 -8.62
N LEU A 228 -4.95 -10.76 -9.59
CA LEU A 228 -5.25 -10.54 -11.01
C LEU A 228 -6.68 -10.99 -11.36
N TYR A 229 -7.09 -12.17 -10.91
CA TYR A 229 -8.46 -12.67 -11.15
C TYR A 229 -9.53 -11.81 -10.46
N THR A 230 -9.29 -11.31 -9.27
CA THR A 230 -10.26 -10.47 -8.55
C THR A 230 -10.36 -9.07 -9.13
N SER A 231 -9.32 -8.59 -9.81
CA SER A 231 -9.30 -7.29 -10.49
C SER A 231 -9.85 -7.36 -11.93
N ASP A 232 -9.61 -8.47 -12.65
CA ASP A 232 -9.99 -8.66 -14.05
C ASP A 232 -11.30 -9.46 -14.21
N ALA A 233 -11.87 -10.01 -13.16
CA ALA A 233 -13.10 -10.81 -13.16
C ALA A 233 -14.34 -9.95 -13.45
N ALA A 234 -14.32 -9.28 -14.59
CA ALA A 234 -15.41 -8.48 -15.11
C ALA A 234 -15.71 -8.87 -16.57
#